data_5dd5d0bde908ed61bf3c46da340adabb
#
_entry.id   5dd5d0bde908ed61bf3c46da340adabb
#
_cell.length_a   1.000
_cell.length_b   1.000
_cell.length_c   1.000
_cell.angle_alpha   90.00
_cell.angle_beta   90.00
_cell.angle_gamma   90.00
#
_symmetry.space_group_name_H-M   'P 1'
#
loop_
_entity.id
_entity.type
_entity.pdbx_description
1 polymer ?
#
loop_
_entity_poly.entity_id
_entity_poly.type
_entity_poly.pdbx_seq_one_letter_code
_entity_poly.pdbx_strand_id
1 'polypeptide(L)'
;MAVLGGGGPQSLFGAGLARRDPPLTLGLVAGVGGDGDCPRECVTWLEQHDIDTTGLLPYPNMPTPRAWQITELDGRRTQVWRLEDMGAALYAMLRPDHSLWPRRAATARCAHFGVNPARPDVTLARALRNAGCPFVSIEPFTHALTPLTPDALRELCGMGDVFSPNEREARSLFHDGADLSHKELIKRMADAGARYVCLRRGEEGAMVYDAETREGYECPTVAVRVVDETGCGNAFCGAFAAAVASGDGIAEGLALGHAAASIMLEHVGVPPGGFEEYREEAGRRAARARAATTAFSL
;
A
#
# COMPACT_ATOMS: atom_id res chain seq x y z
N MET A 1 15.87 -19.05 -0.50
CA MET A 1 15.74 -18.16 -1.65
C MET A 1 15.34 -16.79 -1.12
N ALA A 2 16.02 -15.71 -1.47
CA ALA A 2 15.56 -14.38 -1.14
C ALA A 2 14.56 -13.95 -2.21
N VAL A 3 13.43 -13.38 -1.79
CA VAL A 3 12.43 -12.80 -2.69
C VAL A 3 12.28 -11.32 -2.39
N LEU A 4 12.04 -10.52 -3.41
CA LEU A 4 11.73 -9.11 -3.23
C LEU A 4 10.36 -9.00 -2.58
N GLY A 5 10.31 -8.27 -1.48
CA GLY A 5 9.11 -8.01 -0.70
C GLY A 5 9.12 -6.59 -0.14
N GLY A 6 8.28 -6.36 0.83
CA GLY A 6 8.09 -5.05 1.45
C GLY A 6 7.05 -4.20 0.72
N GLY A 7 6.46 -3.26 1.45
CA GLY A 7 5.33 -2.48 0.96
C GLY A 7 5.60 -1.74 -0.35
N GLY A 8 6.79 -1.15 -0.51
CA GLY A 8 7.17 -0.41 -1.71
C GLY A 8 7.11 -1.26 -2.99
N PRO A 9 7.93 -2.31 -3.14
CA PRO A 9 7.92 -3.16 -4.33
C PRO A 9 6.56 -3.79 -4.63
N GLN A 10 5.83 -4.22 -3.59
CA GLN A 10 4.50 -4.81 -3.75
C GLN A 10 3.46 -3.77 -4.23
N SER A 11 3.53 -2.53 -3.72
CA SER A 11 2.68 -1.44 -4.22
C SER A 11 3.05 -1.02 -5.65
N LEU A 12 4.35 -1.02 -5.98
CA LEU A 12 4.81 -0.76 -7.35
C LEU A 12 4.31 -1.81 -8.34
N PHE A 13 4.28 -3.08 -7.94
CA PHE A 13 3.68 -4.13 -8.77
C PHE A 13 2.22 -3.80 -9.09
N GLY A 14 1.43 -3.45 -8.06
CA GLY A 14 0.04 -3.06 -8.26
C GLY A 14 -0.11 -1.85 -9.18
N ALA A 15 0.65 -0.79 -8.94
CA ALA A 15 0.62 0.42 -9.77
C ALA A 15 1.02 0.16 -11.23
N GLY A 16 2.00 -0.72 -11.45
CA GLY A 16 2.49 -1.06 -12.80
C GLY A 16 1.51 -1.87 -13.65
N LEU A 17 0.53 -2.52 -13.02
CA LEU A 17 -0.53 -3.23 -13.73
C LEU A 17 -1.59 -2.28 -14.31
N ALA A 18 -1.71 -1.06 -13.79
CA ALA A 18 -2.59 -0.04 -14.34
C ALA A 18 -2.07 0.40 -15.72
N ARG A 19 -2.78 -0.03 -16.80
CA ARG A 19 -2.42 0.36 -18.16
C ARG A 19 -2.65 1.85 -18.38
N ARG A 20 -1.61 2.56 -18.83
CA ARG A 20 -1.67 4.00 -19.15
C ARG A 20 -0.97 4.28 -20.47
N ASP A 21 -1.44 5.32 -21.15
CA ASP A 21 -0.79 5.90 -22.31
C ASP A 21 -0.72 7.43 -22.10
N PRO A 22 0.46 8.01 -21.85
CA PRO A 22 1.76 7.33 -21.71
C PRO A 22 1.85 6.47 -20.43
N PRO A 23 2.77 5.49 -20.38
CA PRO A 23 3.00 4.66 -19.20
C PRO A 23 3.35 5.49 -17.96
N LEU A 24 2.94 5.00 -16.79
CA LEU A 24 3.34 5.62 -15.51
C LEU A 24 4.85 5.46 -15.31
N THR A 25 5.52 6.52 -14.90
CA THR A 25 6.85 6.43 -14.32
C THR A 25 6.71 6.09 -12.85
N LEU A 26 7.24 4.94 -12.47
CA LEU A 26 7.21 4.43 -11.10
C LEU A 26 8.59 4.61 -10.45
N GLY A 27 8.63 4.89 -9.16
CA GLY A 27 9.86 5.07 -8.42
C GLY A 27 9.77 4.51 -7.00
N LEU A 28 10.89 4.10 -6.45
CA LEU A 28 11.02 3.57 -5.10
C LEU A 28 11.96 4.42 -4.27
N VAL A 29 11.52 4.78 -3.06
CA VAL A 29 12.39 5.39 -2.05
C VAL A 29 12.52 4.42 -0.88
N ALA A 30 13.74 3.97 -0.64
CA ALA A 30 14.08 3.05 0.44
C ALA A 30 15.58 3.11 0.74
N GLY A 31 15.98 2.73 1.94
CA GLY A 31 17.38 2.50 2.28
C GLY A 31 17.81 1.09 1.85
N VAL A 32 19.01 1.02 1.29
CA VAL A 32 19.70 -0.24 0.98
C VAL A 32 21.02 -0.30 1.70
N GLY A 33 21.50 -1.51 1.97
CA GLY A 33 22.83 -1.71 2.55
C GLY A 33 23.94 -1.22 1.62
N GLY A 34 25.06 -0.85 2.22
CA GLY A 34 26.28 -0.51 1.47
C GLY A 34 26.88 -1.73 0.78
N ASP A 35 27.88 -1.48 -0.09
CA ASP A 35 28.75 -2.50 -0.69
C ASP A 35 28.03 -3.65 -1.42
N GLY A 36 26.86 -3.36 -2.02
CA GLY A 36 26.12 -4.33 -2.83
C GLY A 36 25.37 -5.41 -2.02
N ASP A 37 25.09 -5.18 -0.74
CA ASP A 37 24.35 -6.13 0.08
C ASP A 37 22.86 -6.33 -0.35
N CYS A 38 22.35 -5.52 -1.28
CA CYS A 38 21.05 -5.77 -1.89
C CYS A 38 21.12 -6.99 -2.82
N PRO A 39 20.29 -8.03 -2.64
CA PRO A 39 20.30 -9.19 -3.52
C PRO A 39 20.11 -8.78 -4.98
N ARG A 40 20.98 -9.34 -5.86
CA ARG A 40 20.95 -8.98 -7.28
C ARG A 40 19.58 -9.23 -7.93
N GLU A 41 18.89 -10.29 -7.52
CA GLU A 41 17.55 -10.62 -8.00
C GLU A 41 16.54 -9.51 -7.71
N CYS A 42 16.67 -8.83 -6.56
CA CYS A 42 15.82 -7.70 -6.20
C CYS A 42 16.11 -6.48 -7.08
N VAL A 43 17.38 -6.20 -7.34
CA VAL A 43 17.79 -5.10 -8.23
C VAL A 43 17.34 -5.40 -9.66
N THR A 44 17.55 -6.61 -10.13
CA THR A 44 17.13 -7.06 -11.47
C THR A 44 15.63 -6.91 -11.67
N TRP A 45 14.82 -7.25 -10.66
CA TRP A 45 13.37 -7.06 -10.75
C TRP A 45 13.02 -5.58 -10.96
N LEU A 46 13.62 -4.67 -10.18
CA LEU A 46 13.40 -3.23 -10.33
C LEU A 46 13.81 -2.73 -11.72
N GLU A 47 14.96 -3.16 -12.21
CA GLU A 47 15.48 -2.80 -13.54
C GLU A 47 14.57 -3.30 -14.67
N GLN A 48 14.09 -4.54 -14.60
CA GLN A 48 13.19 -5.14 -15.59
C GLN A 48 11.83 -4.45 -15.68
N HIS A 49 11.43 -3.74 -14.61
CA HIS A 49 10.17 -3.00 -14.56
C HIS A 49 10.33 -1.49 -14.78
N ASP A 50 11.52 -1.06 -15.22
CA ASP A 50 11.84 0.37 -15.43
C ASP A 50 11.53 1.25 -14.20
N ILE A 51 11.73 0.69 -12.98
CA ILE A 51 11.51 1.43 -11.75
C ILE A 51 12.64 2.45 -11.55
N ASP A 52 12.28 3.70 -11.32
CA ASP A 52 13.26 4.72 -10.93
C ASP A 52 13.84 4.38 -9.55
N THR A 53 15.08 3.93 -9.56
CA THR A 53 15.83 3.51 -8.37
C THR A 53 16.72 4.62 -7.78
N THR A 54 16.64 5.85 -8.29
CA THR A 54 17.42 6.99 -7.75
C THR A 54 17.07 7.29 -6.29
N GLY A 55 15.92 6.81 -5.81
CA GLY A 55 15.50 6.87 -4.41
C GLY A 55 16.03 5.73 -3.54
N LEU A 56 16.79 4.77 -4.08
CA LEU A 56 17.47 3.77 -3.27
C LEU A 56 18.73 4.38 -2.64
N LEU A 57 18.61 4.73 -1.36
CA LEU A 57 19.66 5.45 -0.64
C LEU A 57 20.59 4.48 0.06
N PRO A 58 21.92 4.50 -0.25
CA PRO A 58 22.87 3.62 0.40
C PRO A 58 23.12 4.04 1.85
N TYR A 59 23.11 3.08 2.74
CA TYR A 59 23.50 3.22 4.14
C TYR A 59 24.81 2.43 4.35
N PRO A 60 25.97 3.10 4.29
CA PRO A 60 27.25 2.45 4.51
C PRO A 60 27.30 1.77 5.89
N ASN A 61 27.91 0.63 5.96
CA ASN A 61 28.02 -0.20 7.19
C ASN A 61 26.70 -0.75 7.75
N MET A 62 25.60 -0.63 6.99
CA MET A 62 24.33 -1.22 7.35
C MET A 62 23.96 -2.28 6.29
N PRO A 63 23.46 -3.44 6.69
CA PRO A 63 22.95 -4.42 5.73
C PRO A 63 21.54 -4.03 5.26
N THR A 64 21.20 -4.44 4.04
CA THR A 64 19.84 -4.28 3.51
C THR A 64 18.84 -4.96 4.44
N PRO A 65 17.74 -4.29 4.84
CA PRO A 65 16.71 -4.88 5.69
C PRO A 65 16.16 -6.16 5.09
N ARG A 66 16.19 -7.24 5.85
CA ARG A 66 15.62 -8.55 5.47
C ARG A 66 14.85 -9.13 6.65
N ALA A 67 13.75 -9.81 6.33
CA ALA A 67 12.95 -10.45 7.36
C ALA A 67 12.43 -11.81 6.87
N TRP A 68 12.15 -12.68 7.83
CA TRP A 68 11.33 -13.87 7.61
C TRP A 68 9.89 -13.54 7.99
N GLN A 69 8.96 -13.90 7.12
CA GLN A 69 7.54 -13.93 7.43
C GLN A 69 7.18 -15.36 7.83
N ILE A 70 6.63 -15.53 9.02
CA ILE A 70 6.19 -16.81 9.54
C ILE A 70 4.67 -16.71 9.69
N THR A 71 3.93 -17.53 8.95
CA THR A 71 2.48 -17.63 9.04
C THR A 71 2.11 -18.96 9.68
N GLU A 72 1.35 -18.92 10.76
CA GLU A 72 0.83 -20.10 11.44
C GLU A 72 -0.43 -20.60 10.74
N LEU A 73 -0.82 -21.86 11.02
CA LEU A 73 -2.00 -22.47 10.39
C LEU A 73 -3.32 -21.73 10.67
N ASP A 74 -3.39 -20.98 11.76
CA ASP A 74 -4.54 -20.15 12.13
C ASP A 74 -4.47 -18.72 11.56
N GLY A 75 -3.55 -18.47 10.64
CA GLY A 75 -3.37 -17.19 9.97
C GLY A 75 -2.62 -16.13 10.79
N ARG A 76 -2.19 -16.43 12.03
CA ARG A 76 -1.31 -15.52 12.77
C ARG A 76 0.03 -15.39 12.06
N ARG A 77 0.51 -14.16 11.93
CA ARG A 77 1.73 -13.85 11.22
C ARG A 77 2.73 -13.12 12.13
N THR A 78 3.97 -13.59 12.11
CA THR A 78 5.09 -12.96 12.80
C THR A 78 6.19 -12.62 11.80
N GLN A 79 6.75 -11.45 11.93
CA GLN A 79 7.90 -11.00 11.15
C GLN A 79 9.15 -11.02 12.03
N VAL A 80 10.16 -11.74 11.59
CA VAL A 80 11.47 -11.80 12.28
C VAL A 80 12.50 -11.11 11.41
N TRP A 81 13.04 -10.00 11.91
CA TRP A 81 14.10 -9.28 11.21
C TRP A 81 15.43 -10.03 11.38
N ARG A 82 16.20 -10.10 10.30
CA ARG A 82 17.51 -10.76 10.27
C ARG A 82 18.53 -10.12 11.24
N LEU A 83 18.36 -8.86 11.53
CA LEU A 83 19.29 -8.06 12.31
C LEU A 83 18.69 -7.74 13.67
N GLU A 84 19.38 -8.16 14.70
CA GLU A 84 19.12 -7.76 16.06
C GLU A 84 19.56 -6.30 16.25
N ASP A 85 18.83 -5.57 17.10
CA ASP A 85 19.17 -4.20 17.55
C ASP A 85 19.24 -3.08 16.50
N MET A 86 18.60 -3.23 15.35
CA MET A 86 18.58 -2.13 14.37
C MET A 86 17.73 -0.91 14.77
N GLY A 87 16.78 -1.06 15.68
CA GLY A 87 16.03 0.04 16.27
C GLY A 87 15.71 1.20 15.32
N ALA A 88 16.17 2.40 15.66
CA ALA A 88 15.95 3.60 14.85
C ALA A 88 16.62 3.54 13.46
N ALA A 89 17.73 2.81 13.32
CA ALA A 89 18.44 2.68 12.05
C ALA A 89 17.61 1.86 11.03
N LEU A 90 16.93 0.80 11.46
CA LEU A 90 16.00 0.06 10.61
C LEU A 90 14.88 0.97 10.09
N TYR A 91 14.28 1.76 10.97
CA TYR A 91 13.23 2.70 10.56
C TYR A 91 13.74 3.74 9.57
N ALA A 92 14.96 4.29 9.77
CA ALA A 92 15.58 5.23 8.85
C ALA A 92 15.84 4.60 7.46
N MET A 93 16.17 3.32 7.41
CA MET A 93 16.35 2.60 6.13
C MET A 93 15.00 2.26 5.48
N LEU A 94 14.01 1.80 6.25
CA LEU A 94 12.68 1.52 5.70
C LEU A 94 11.98 2.79 5.23
N ARG A 95 12.31 3.93 5.86
CA ARG A 95 11.77 5.23 5.53
C ARG A 95 12.85 6.31 5.65
N PRO A 96 13.65 6.50 4.60
CA PRO A 96 14.62 7.58 4.57
C PRO A 96 13.97 8.95 4.79
N ASP A 97 14.67 9.84 5.50
CA ASP A 97 14.20 11.20 5.69
C ASP A 97 13.95 11.89 4.34
N HIS A 98 12.82 12.59 4.21
CA HIS A 98 12.40 13.19 2.94
C HIS A 98 13.40 14.21 2.39
N SER A 99 14.23 14.82 3.24
CA SER A 99 15.30 15.74 2.81
C SER A 99 16.37 15.04 1.96
N LEU A 100 16.47 13.70 2.09
CA LEU A 100 17.37 12.85 1.31
C LEU A 100 16.74 12.36 0.00
N TRP A 101 15.46 12.60 -0.20
CA TRP A 101 14.76 12.11 -1.38
C TRP A 101 15.23 12.86 -2.63
N PRO A 102 15.45 12.16 -3.75
CA PRO A 102 15.67 12.82 -5.02
C PRO A 102 14.50 13.76 -5.35
N ARG A 103 14.82 14.91 -5.92
CA ARG A 103 13.78 15.92 -6.26
C ARG A 103 12.63 15.31 -7.06
N ARG A 104 12.93 14.41 -8.00
CA ARG A 104 11.93 13.72 -8.83
C ARG A 104 10.95 12.90 -7.99
N ALA A 105 11.42 12.19 -6.96
CA ALA A 105 10.58 11.44 -6.05
C ALA A 105 9.73 12.36 -5.16
N ALA A 106 10.33 13.45 -4.65
CA ALA A 106 9.63 14.42 -3.82
C ALA A 106 8.51 15.18 -4.60
N THR A 107 8.66 15.35 -5.92
CA THR A 107 7.67 16.00 -6.80
C THR A 107 6.81 15.01 -7.59
N ALA A 108 6.73 13.75 -7.17
CA ALA A 108 5.88 12.75 -7.80
C ALA A 108 4.39 13.16 -7.76
N ARG A 109 3.62 12.79 -8.77
CA ARG A 109 2.19 13.09 -8.83
C ARG A 109 1.36 12.31 -7.79
N CYS A 110 1.88 11.18 -7.36
CA CYS A 110 1.29 10.34 -6.32
C CYS A 110 2.41 9.74 -5.46
N ALA A 111 2.22 9.73 -4.16
CA ALA A 111 3.07 9.02 -3.22
C ALA A 111 2.20 8.05 -2.40
N HIS A 112 2.69 6.84 -2.18
CA HIS A 112 2.05 5.86 -1.32
C HIS A 112 3.04 5.34 -0.27
N PHE A 113 2.62 5.27 1.00
CA PHE A 113 3.45 4.74 2.07
C PHE A 113 2.66 4.18 3.24
N GLY A 114 3.26 3.21 3.93
CA GLY A 114 2.69 2.64 5.15
C GLY A 114 2.85 3.55 6.36
N VAL A 115 1.94 3.51 7.33
CA VAL A 115 1.98 4.31 8.56
C VAL A 115 1.76 3.45 9.80
N ASN A 116 2.35 3.87 10.91
CA ASN A 116 1.98 3.37 12.23
C ASN A 116 0.83 4.24 12.76
N PRO A 117 -0.37 3.69 13.02
CA PRO A 117 -1.51 4.49 13.48
C PRO A 117 -1.24 5.28 14.77
N ALA A 118 -0.46 4.73 15.69
CA ALA A 118 -0.14 5.39 16.96
C ALA A 118 0.91 6.52 16.82
N ARG A 119 1.67 6.51 15.73
CA ARG A 119 2.72 7.51 15.43
C ARG A 119 2.82 7.71 13.93
N PRO A 120 1.79 8.32 13.31
CA PRO A 120 1.77 8.54 11.86
C PRO A 120 2.86 9.55 11.45
N ASP A 121 3.45 9.31 10.28
CA ASP A 121 4.49 10.17 9.73
C ASP A 121 3.89 11.39 9.02
N VAL A 122 3.26 12.26 9.81
CA VAL A 122 2.61 13.49 9.33
C VAL A 122 3.62 14.44 8.69
N THR A 123 4.86 14.40 9.17
CA THR A 123 5.95 15.23 8.64
C THR A 123 6.25 14.88 7.20
N LEU A 124 6.32 13.58 6.88
CA LEU A 124 6.52 13.12 5.50
C LEU A 124 5.36 13.55 4.59
N ALA A 125 4.11 13.31 5.01
CA ALA A 125 2.95 13.72 4.23
C ALA A 125 2.95 15.22 3.92
N ARG A 126 3.24 16.05 4.93
CA ARG A 126 3.33 17.51 4.78
C ARG A 126 4.49 17.91 3.87
N ALA A 127 5.64 17.24 3.99
CA ALA A 127 6.79 17.52 3.15
C ALA A 127 6.52 17.21 1.67
N LEU A 128 5.88 16.09 1.38
CA LEU A 128 5.44 15.71 0.02
C LEU A 128 4.48 16.75 -0.56
N ARG A 129 3.50 17.20 0.22
CA ARG A 129 2.57 18.26 -0.20
C ARG A 129 3.31 19.57 -0.51
N ASN A 130 4.22 19.98 0.37
CA ASN A 130 5.01 21.20 0.18
C ASN A 130 5.93 21.11 -1.03
N ALA A 131 6.41 19.92 -1.36
CA ALA A 131 7.21 19.65 -2.56
C ALA A 131 6.38 19.63 -3.85
N GLY A 132 5.05 19.66 -3.75
CA GLY A 132 4.13 19.68 -4.90
C GLY A 132 3.55 18.33 -5.28
N CYS A 133 3.63 17.31 -4.42
CA CYS A 133 2.92 16.04 -4.62
C CYS A 133 1.41 16.24 -4.39
N PRO A 134 0.56 16.17 -5.42
CA PRO A 134 -0.86 16.49 -5.28
C PRO A 134 -1.69 15.37 -4.65
N PHE A 135 -1.19 14.14 -4.64
CA PHE A 135 -1.93 12.99 -4.16
C PHE A 135 -1.10 12.10 -3.24
N VAL A 136 -1.57 11.91 -2.02
CA VAL A 136 -0.92 11.09 -1.00
C VAL A 136 -1.85 9.97 -0.56
N SER A 137 -1.39 8.73 -0.71
CA SER A 137 -2.08 7.52 -0.27
C SER A 137 -1.35 6.89 0.90
N ILE A 138 -2.06 6.52 1.94
CA ILE A 138 -1.50 5.88 3.12
C ILE A 138 -2.24 4.59 3.48
N GLU A 139 -1.50 3.63 4.03
CA GLU A 139 -2.07 2.44 4.65
C GLU A 139 -1.42 2.16 6.01
N PRO A 140 -2.15 1.69 7.01
CA PRO A 140 -1.53 1.15 8.19
C PRO A 140 -0.71 -0.10 7.86
N PHE A 141 0.48 -0.26 8.43
CA PHE A 141 1.25 -1.52 8.36
C PHE A 141 1.12 -2.36 9.64
N THR A 142 0.36 -1.87 10.61
CA THR A 142 0.05 -2.54 11.88
C THR A 142 -1.27 -1.99 12.44
N HIS A 143 -1.90 -2.76 13.32
CA HIS A 143 -3.06 -2.28 14.07
C HIS A 143 -2.63 -1.36 15.23
N ALA A 144 -3.53 -0.49 15.69
CA ALA A 144 -3.32 0.31 16.88
C ALA A 144 -3.39 -0.59 18.14
N LEU A 145 -2.43 -0.43 19.04
CA LEU A 145 -2.43 -1.20 20.31
C LEU A 145 -3.49 -0.70 21.29
N THR A 146 -3.86 0.56 21.15
CA THR A 146 -4.94 1.22 21.91
C THR A 146 -5.73 2.09 20.94
N PRO A 147 -7.05 2.23 21.14
CA PRO A 147 -7.87 3.12 20.33
C PRO A 147 -7.33 4.55 20.33
N LEU A 148 -7.52 5.24 19.23
CA LEU A 148 -7.02 6.60 19.05
C LEU A 148 -7.95 7.62 19.70
N THR A 149 -7.38 8.72 20.19
CA THR A 149 -8.16 9.90 20.55
C THR A 149 -8.77 10.54 19.28
N PRO A 150 -9.85 11.31 19.38
CA PRO A 150 -10.43 12.00 18.23
C PRO A 150 -9.44 12.88 17.46
N ASP A 151 -8.49 13.53 18.15
CA ASP A 151 -7.46 14.36 17.53
C ASP A 151 -6.43 13.51 16.77
N ALA A 152 -5.94 12.43 17.37
CA ALA A 152 -5.03 11.51 16.71
C ALA A 152 -5.66 10.82 15.49
N LEU A 153 -6.97 10.51 15.57
CA LEU A 153 -7.70 9.95 14.44
C LEU A 153 -7.83 10.97 13.30
N ARG A 154 -8.14 12.23 13.61
CA ARG A 154 -8.17 13.31 12.60
C ARG A 154 -6.81 13.53 11.96
N GLU A 155 -5.74 13.51 12.75
CA GLU A 155 -4.39 13.65 12.23
C GLU A 155 -4.03 12.49 11.29
N LEU A 156 -4.33 11.25 11.67
CA LEU A 156 -4.09 10.07 10.85
C LEU A 156 -4.92 10.09 9.56
N CYS A 157 -6.22 10.25 9.65
CA CYS A 157 -7.12 10.21 8.49
C CYS A 157 -6.92 11.39 7.54
N GLY A 158 -6.62 12.58 8.07
CA GLY A 158 -6.47 13.80 7.27
C GLY A 158 -5.09 14.02 6.66
N MET A 159 -4.09 13.15 6.96
CA MET A 159 -2.74 13.36 6.43
C MET A 159 -2.59 13.00 4.95
N GLY A 160 -3.46 12.13 4.41
CA GLY A 160 -3.46 11.69 3.01
C GLY A 160 -4.81 11.86 2.34
N ASP A 161 -4.85 11.69 1.02
CA ASP A 161 -6.11 11.64 0.26
C ASP A 161 -6.78 10.28 0.40
N VAL A 162 -6.00 9.20 0.38
CA VAL A 162 -6.48 7.83 0.59
C VAL A 162 -6.01 7.33 1.94
N PHE A 163 -6.93 6.80 2.72
CA PHE A 163 -6.66 6.00 3.91
C PHE A 163 -7.17 4.58 3.70
N SER A 164 -6.26 3.61 3.64
CA SER A 164 -6.57 2.22 3.27
C SER A 164 -6.19 1.22 4.36
N PRO A 165 -6.94 1.10 5.45
CA PRO A 165 -6.74 0.05 6.45
C PRO A 165 -7.35 -1.28 5.99
N ASN A 166 -6.84 -2.40 6.53
CA ASN A 166 -7.63 -3.62 6.58
C ASN A 166 -8.64 -3.55 7.73
N GLU A 167 -9.57 -4.50 7.77
CA GLU A 167 -10.64 -4.52 8.77
C GLU A 167 -10.11 -4.53 10.21
N ARG A 168 -9.10 -5.36 10.51
CA ARG A 168 -8.49 -5.43 11.84
C ARG A 168 -7.84 -4.10 12.23
N GLU A 169 -7.15 -3.48 11.30
CA GLU A 169 -6.54 -2.16 11.49
C GLU A 169 -7.59 -1.10 11.74
N ALA A 170 -8.65 -1.05 10.89
CA ALA A 170 -9.75 -0.10 11.05
C ALA A 170 -10.47 -0.24 12.40
N ARG A 171 -10.81 -1.46 12.80
CA ARG A 171 -11.47 -1.73 14.09
C ARG A 171 -10.61 -1.30 15.26
N SER A 172 -9.29 -1.47 15.20
CA SER A 172 -8.37 -1.11 16.27
C SER A 172 -8.29 0.39 16.57
N LEU A 173 -8.76 1.24 15.65
CA LEU A 173 -8.75 2.69 15.83
C LEU A 173 -9.80 3.18 16.83
N PHE A 174 -10.85 2.38 17.11
CA PHE A 174 -12.03 2.77 17.88
C PHE A 174 -12.21 1.91 19.13
N HIS A 175 -12.72 2.51 20.23
CA HIS A 175 -13.03 1.79 21.47
C HIS A 175 -14.13 0.72 21.27
N ASP A 176 -15.09 1.01 20.44
CA ASP A 176 -16.24 0.15 20.10
C ASP A 176 -16.04 -0.51 18.72
N GLY A 177 -14.82 -0.56 18.20
CA GLY A 177 -14.54 -0.98 16.85
C GLY A 177 -14.98 -2.41 16.52
N ALA A 178 -15.02 -3.30 17.52
CA ALA A 178 -15.52 -4.67 17.35
C ALA A 178 -17.00 -4.73 16.97
N ASP A 179 -17.80 -3.77 17.47
CA ASP A 179 -19.25 -3.75 17.32
C ASP A 179 -19.72 -2.93 16.08
N LEU A 180 -18.80 -2.19 15.46
CA LEU A 180 -19.12 -1.35 14.31
C LEU A 180 -19.33 -2.17 13.04
N SER A 181 -20.35 -1.83 12.27
CA SER A 181 -20.49 -2.29 10.89
C SER A 181 -19.38 -1.70 10.00
N HIS A 182 -19.10 -2.31 8.86
CA HIS A 182 -18.12 -1.81 7.89
C HIS A 182 -18.46 -0.38 7.43
N LYS A 183 -19.76 -0.08 7.24
CA LYS A 183 -20.22 1.27 6.86
C LYS A 183 -19.96 2.29 7.96
N GLU A 184 -20.17 1.93 9.22
CA GLU A 184 -19.86 2.82 10.35
C GLU A 184 -18.36 3.08 10.50
N LEU A 185 -17.51 2.04 10.29
CA LEU A 185 -16.05 2.21 10.24
C LEU A 185 -15.67 3.22 9.16
N ILE A 186 -16.17 3.03 7.93
CA ILE A 186 -15.92 3.92 6.80
C ILE A 186 -16.38 5.34 7.11
N LYS A 187 -17.60 5.48 7.63
CA LYS A 187 -18.18 6.79 7.97
C LYS A 187 -17.31 7.52 8.99
N ARG A 188 -16.90 6.87 10.08
CA ARG A 188 -16.08 7.49 11.12
C ARG A 188 -14.69 7.91 10.61
N MET A 189 -14.07 7.13 9.72
CA MET A 189 -12.81 7.50 9.12
C MET A 189 -12.95 8.66 8.13
N ALA A 190 -14.04 8.70 7.36
CA ALA A 190 -14.37 9.82 6.49
C ALA A 190 -14.66 11.10 7.28
N ASP A 191 -15.48 11.00 8.34
CA ASP A 191 -15.78 12.12 9.25
C ASP A 191 -14.51 12.64 9.98
N ALA A 192 -13.52 11.79 10.16
CA ALA A 192 -12.22 12.16 10.71
C ALA A 192 -11.28 12.81 9.68
N GLY A 193 -11.67 12.92 8.41
CA GLY A 193 -10.95 13.70 7.41
C GLY A 193 -10.34 12.91 6.25
N ALA A 194 -10.53 11.60 6.18
CA ALA A 194 -10.11 10.83 5.01
C ALA A 194 -11.04 11.15 3.82
N ARG A 195 -10.46 11.64 2.71
CA ARG A 195 -11.23 11.88 1.49
C ARG A 195 -11.69 10.56 0.88
N TYR A 196 -10.75 9.66 0.63
CA TYR A 196 -11.01 8.32 0.14
C TYR A 196 -10.75 7.31 1.24
N VAL A 197 -11.77 6.59 1.67
CA VAL A 197 -11.63 5.47 2.60
C VAL A 197 -11.69 4.17 1.80
N CYS A 198 -10.65 3.34 1.93
CA CYS A 198 -10.61 2.04 1.30
C CYS A 198 -10.47 0.95 2.38
N LEU A 199 -11.58 0.33 2.77
CA LEU A 199 -11.61 -0.72 3.77
C LEU A 199 -11.42 -2.10 3.12
N ARG A 200 -10.25 -2.72 3.36
CA ARG A 200 -9.91 -4.07 2.86
C ARG A 200 -10.38 -5.13 3.85
N ARG A 201 -11.12 -6.14 3.38
CA ARG A 201 -11.79 -7.14 4.23
C ARG A 201 -11.34 -8.59 3.94
N GLY A 202 -10.12 -8.75 3.45
CA GLY A 202 -9.56 -10.06 3.13
C GLY A 202 -10.41 -10.80 2.08
N GLU A 203 -10.86 -12.00 2.42
CA GLU A 203 -11.66 -12.84 1.53
C GLU A 203 -13.07 -12.28 1.22
N GLU A 204 -13.57 -11.36 2.03
CA GLU A 204 -14.82 -10.63 1.75
C GLU A 204 -14.66 -9.51 0.72
N GLY A 205 -13.42 -9.23 0.28
CA GLY A 205 -13.16 -8.19 -0.71
C GLY A 205 -12.84 -6.83 -0.10
N ALA A 206 -13.35 -5.75 -0.69
CA ALA A 206 -13.10 -4.39 -0.21
C ALA A 206 -14.28 -3.45 -0.46
N MET A 207 -14.33 -2.39 0.34
CA MET A 207 -15.25 -1.27 0.19
C MET A 207 -14.46 0.02 0.02
N VAL A 208 -14.88 0.89 -0.90
CA VAL A 208 -14.29 2.21 -1.09
C VAL A 208 -15.37 3.28 -1.00
N TYR A 209 -15.01 4.43 -0.45
CA TYR A 209 -15.92 5.56 -0.29
C TYR A 209 -15.20 6.88 -0.57
N ASP A 210 -15.82 7.74 -1.35
CA ASP A 210 -15.40 9.13 -1.56
C ASP A 210 -16.27 10.05 -0.71
N ALA A 211 -15.65 10.69 0.28
CA ALA A 211 -16.34 11.59 1.21
C ALA A 211 -16.82 12.91 0.54
N GLU A 212 -16.21 13.30 -0.57
CA GLU A 212 -16.55 14.51 -1.31
C GLU A 212 -17.81 14.28 -2.17
N THR A 213 -17.83 13.21 -2.97
CA THR A 213 -18.97 12.87 -3.83
C THR A 213 -20.05 12.08 -3.11
N ARG A 214 -19.71 11.48 -1.95
CA ARG A 214 -20.56 10.55 -1.16
C ARG A 214 -20.88 9.27 -1.93
N GLU A 215 -20.05 8.89 -2.87
CA GLU A 215 -20.17 7.63 -3.59
C GLU A 215 -19.43 6.52 -2.86
N GLY A 216 -20.06 5.36 -2.73
CA GLY A 216 -19.49 4.17 -2.15
C GLY A 216 -19.66 2.97 -3.07
N TYR A 217 -18.62 2.13 -3.15
CA TYR A 217 -18.62 0.90 -3.92
C TYR A 217 -18.02 -0.25 -3.12
N GLU A 218 -18.64 -1.40 -3.27
CA GLU A 218 -18.23 -2.67 -2.65
C GLU A 218 -17.98 -3.70 -3.74
N CYS A 219 -16.87 -4.44 -3.62
CA CYS A 219 -16.52 -5.52 -4.52
C CYS A 219 -16.09 -6.75 -3.71
N PRO A 220 -16.68 -7.94 -3.95
CA PRO A 220 -16.19 -9.18 -3.37
C PRO A 220 -14.81 -9.55 -3.95
N THR A 221 -14.08 -10.43 -3.27
CA THR A 221 -12.79 -10.88 -3.79
C THR A 221 -12.94 -11.61 -5.12
N VAL A 222 -11.94 -11.43 -5.99
CA VAL A 222 -11.82 -12.17 -7.26
C VAL A 222 -10.65 -13.14 -7.26
N ALA A 223 -10.03 -13.35 -6.10
CA ALA A 223 -8.92 -14.28 -5.94
C ALA A 223 -9.35 -15.72 -6.29
N VAL A 224 -8.43 -16.49 -6.83
CA VAL A 224 -8.67 -17.86 -7.29
C VAL A 224 -7.81 -18.89 -6.58
N ARG A 225 -6.54 -18.60 -6.31
CA ARG A 225 -5.60 -19.48 -5.62
C ARG A 225 -4.76 -18.67 -4.64
N VAL A 226 -4.75 -19.09 -3.39
CA VAL A 226 -3.90 -18.47 -2.38
C VAL A 226 -2.63 -19.29 -2.21
N VAL A 227 -1.48 -18.68 -2.49
CA VAL A 227 -0.14 -19.22 -2.26
C VAL A 227 0.50 -18.49 -1.08
N ASP A 228 0.46 -17.14 -1.11
CA ASP A 228 0.96 -16.29 -0.03
C ASP A 228 0.13 -15.00 0.03
N GLU A 229 -0.40 -14.69 1.21
CA GLU A 229 -1.19 -13.47 1.44
C GLU A 229 -0.31 -12.22 1.60
N THR A 230 1.01 -12.41 1.72
CA THR A 230 1.94 -11.31 1.99
C THR A 230 1.99 -10.34 0.81
N GLY A 231 1.63 -9.08 1.05
CA GLY A 231 1.73 -8.02 0.06
C GLY A 231 0.51 -7.81 -0.82
N CYS A 232 -0.53 -8.67 -0.74
CA CYS A 232 -1.76 -8.46 -1.52
C CYS A 232 -2.42 -7.10 -1.19
N GLY A 233 -2.41 -6.70 0.09
CA GLY A 233 -2.89 -5.38 0.51
C GLY A 233 -2.08 -4.24 -0.09
N ASN A 234 -0.74 -4.35 -0.09
CA ASN A 234 0.14 -3.35 -0.69
C ASN A 234 -0.09 -3.24 -2.21
N ALA A 235 -0.22 -4.38 -2.91
CA ALA A 235 -0.50 -4.39 -4.35
C ALA A 235 -1.87 -3.76 -4.66
N PHE A 236 -2.89 -4.05 -3.84
CA PHE A 236 -4.18 -3.39 -3.92
C PHE A 236 -4.04 -1.88 -3.80
N CYS A 237 -3.37 -1.40 -2.75
CA CYS A 237 -3.20 0.03 -2.49
C CYS A 237 -2.44 0.74 -3.61
N GLY A 238 -1.39 0.11 -4.14
CA GLY A 238 -0.62 0.66 -5.26
C GLY A 238 -1.45 0.83 -6.52
N ALA A 239 -2.24 -0.19 -6.89
CA ALA A 239 -3.12 -0.13 -8.06
C ALA A 239 -4.25 0.90 -7.87
N PHE A 240 -4.89 0.91 -6.70
CA PHE A 240 -5.94 1.86 -6.35
C PHE A 240 -5.43 3.31 -6.42
N ALA A 241 -4.32 3.59 -5.74
CA ALA A 241 -3.74 4.94 -5.70
C ALA A 241 -3.32 5.42 -7.10
N ALA A 242 -2.69 4.56 -7.91
CA ALA A 242 -2.31 4.88 -9.27
C ALA A 242 -3.52 5.21 -10.15
N ALA A 243 -4.60 4.44 -10.03
CA ALA A 243 -5.83 4.68 -10.78
C ALA A 243 -6.49 6.02 -10.40
N VAL A 244 -6.75 6.21 -9.11
CA VAL A 244 -7.45 7.42 -8.63
C VAL A 244 -6.62 8.68 -8.85
N ALA A 245 -5.31 8.64 -8.59
CA ALA A 245 -4.41 9.77 -8.86
C ALA A 245 -4.27 10.10 -10.35
N SER A 246 -4.61 9.18 -11.23
CA SER A 246 -4.63 9.38 -12.69
C SER A 246 -5.97 9.88 -13.23
N GLY A 247 -6.96 10.06 -12.35
CA GLY A 247 -8.29 10.57 -12.69
C GLY A 247 -9.33 9.50 -13.00
N ASP A 248 -9.03 8.22 -12.77
CA ASP A 248 -10.06 7.18 -12.79
C ASP A 248 -10.93 7.30 -11.53
N GLY A 249 -12.18 6.92 -11.63
CA GLY A 249 -13.06 6.87 -10.49
C GLY A 249 -12.66 5.80 -9.47
N ILE A 250 -13.16 5.92 -8.22
CA ILE A 250 -12.88 4.96 -7.14
C ILE A 250 -13.35 3.53 -7.46
N ALA A 251 -14.41 3.37 -8.27
CA ALA A 251 -14.88 2.05 -8.73
C ALA A 251 -13.84 1.35 -9.63
N GLU A 252 -13.17 2.09 -10.52
CA GLU A 252 -12.08 1.55 -11.34
C GLU A 252 -10.85 1.24 -10.47
N GLY A 253 -10.50 2.14 -9.56
CA GLY A 253 -9.44 1.90 -8.58
C GLY A 253 -9.68 0.62 -7.78
N LEU A 254 -10.92 0.39 -7.31
CA LEU A 254 -11.33 -0.82 -6.61
C LEU A 254 -11.13 -2.08 -7.47
N ALA A 255 -11.55 -2.04 -8.73
CA ALA A 255 -11.42 -3.17 -9.65
C ALA A 255 -9.96 -3.51 -9.95
N LEU A 256 -9.11 -2.51 -10.21
CA LEU A 256 -7.68 -2.69 -10.43
C LEU A 256 -6.96 -3.16 -9.16
N GLY A 257 -7.36 -2.65 -7.98
CA GLY A 257 -6.85 -3.11 -6.69
C GLY A 257 -7.10 -4.61 -6.48
N HIS A 258 -8.33 -5.08 -6.74
CA HIS A 258 -8.66 -6.51 -6.68
C HIS A 258 -7.87 -7.35 -7.67
N ALA A 259 -7.71 -6.88 -8.90
CA ALA A 259 -6.91 -7.58 -9.91
C ALA A 259 -5.46 -7.74 -9.46
N ALA A 260 -4.83 -6.66 -9.00
CA ALA A 260 -3.45 -6.67 -8.51
C ALA A 260 -3.27 -7.57 -7.29
N ALA A 261 -4.15 -7.45 -6.29
CA ALA A 261 -4.12 -8.28 -5.10
C ALA A 261 -4.27 -9.77 -5.43
N SER A 262 -5.19 -10.11 -6.34
CA SER A 262 -5.43 -11.51 -6.72
C SER A 262 -4.23 -12.15 -7.44
N ILE A 263 -3.49 -11.39 -8.26
CA ILE A 263 -2.26 -11.89 -8.89
C ILE A 263 -1.17 -12.04 -7.82
N MET A 264 -1.01 -11.07 -6.93
CA MET A 264 -0.04 -11.15 -5.84
C MET A 264 -0.24 -12.39 -4.96
N LEU A 265 -1.48 -12.74 -4.63
CA LEU A 265 -1.85 -13.91 -3.82
C LEU A 265 -1.35 -15.26 -4.41
N GLU A 266 -1.10 -15.33 -5.70
CA GLU A 266 -0.65 -16.55 -6.38
C GLU A 266 0.87 -16.72 -6.38
N HIS A 267 1.61 -15.80 -5.73
CA HIS A 267 3.07 -15.79 -5.72
C HIS A 267 3.63 -15.56 -4.32
N VAL A 268 4.86 -16.03 -4.09
CA VAL A 268 5.65 -15.68 -2.91
C VAL A 268 6.53 -14.48 -3.24
N GLY A 269 6.36 -13.36 -2.53
CA GLY A 269 6.99 -12.08 -2.85
C GLY A 269 6.34 -11.41 -4.07
N VAL A 270 7.03 -10.44 -4.69
CA VAL A 270 6.52 -9.83 -5.93
C VAL A 270 6.53 -10.86 -7.05
N PRO A 271 5.49 -10.89 -7.92
CA PRO A 271 5.44 -11.79 -9.06
C PRO A 271 6.68 -11.63 -9.96
N PRO A 272 7.28 -12.74 -10.42
CA PRO A 272 8.40 -12.71 -11.34
C PRO A 272 7.95 -12.26 -12.75
N GLY A 273 8.86 -11.82 -13.58
CA GLY A 273 8.55 -11.36 -14.95
C GLY A 273 8.16 -9.89 -15.02
N GLY A 274 7.88 -9.40 -16.22
CA GLY A 274 7.52 -8.00 -16.47
C GLY A 274 6.04 -7.70 -16.28
N PHE A 275 5.68 -6.43 -16.09
CA PHE A 275 4.26 -6.01 -15.98
C PHE A 275 3.43 -6.46 -17.18
N GLU A 276 3.99 -6.50 -18.37
CA GLU A 276 3.28 -6.91 -19.60
C GLU A 276 2.73 -8.34 -19.52
N GLU A 277 3.47 -9.24 -18.83
CA GLU A 277 3.06 -10.64 -18.67
C GLU A 277 1.75 -10.77 -17.87
N TYR A 278 1.50 -9.84 -16.96
CA TYR A 278 0.33 -9.85 -16.08
C TYR A 278 -0.79 -8.91 -16.51
N ARG A 279 -0.52 -7.93 -17.41
CA ARG A 279 -1.51 -6.89 -17.77
C ARG A 279 -2.79 -7.45 -18.39
N GLU A 280 -2.67 -8.46 -19.23
CA GLU A 280 -3.86 -9.07 -19.84
C GLU A 280 -4.72 -9.76 -18.78
N GLU A 281 -4.09 -10.53 -17.87
CA GLU A 281 -4.78 -11.19 -16.77
C GLU A 281 -5.35 -10.16 -15.78
N ALA A 282 -4.60 -9.13 -15.44
CA ALA A 282 -5.09 -8.02 -14.61
C ALA A 282 -6.32 -7.36 -15.25
N GLY A 283 -6.32 -7.13 -16.56
CA GLY A 283 -7.48 -6.60 -17.29
C GLY A 283 -8.71 -7.50 -17.21
N ARG A 284 -8.53 -8.82 -17.38
CA ARG A 284 -9.62 -9.80 -17.25
C ARG A 284 -10.18 -9.82 -15.82
N ARG A 285 -9.31 -9.82 -14.81
CA ARG A 285 -9.71 -9.82 -13.38
C ARG A 285 -10.38 -8.50 -12.99
N ALA A 286 -9.87 -7.37 -13.46
CA ALA A 286 -10.51 -6.07 -13.24
C ALA A 286 -11.90 -6.00 -13.88
N ALA A 287 -12.08 -6.56 -15.08
CA ALA A 287 -13.40 -6.64 -15.70
C ALA A 287 -14.40 -7.48 -14.89
N ARG A 288 -13.94 -8.61 -14.32
CA ARG A 288 -14.75 -9.43 -13.41
C ARG A 288 -15.10 -8.68 -12.13
N ALA A 289 -14.12 -7.98 -11.53
CA ALA A 289 -14.33 -7.17 -10.35
C ALA A 289 -15.36 -6.06 -10.61
N ARG A 290 -15.24 -5.32 -11.73
CA ARG A 290 -16.23 -4.29 -12.12
C ARG A 290 -17.63 -4.85 -12.24
N ALA A 291 -17.79 -6.02 -12.89
CA ALA A 291 -19.09 -6.68 -13.04
C ALA A 291 -19.71 -7.11 -11.69
N ALA A 292 -18.89 -7.38 -10.68
CA ALA A 292 -19.32 -7.77 -9.34
C ALA A 292 -19.45 -6.57 -8.37
N THR A 293 -19.00 -5.39 -8.76
CA THR A 293 -19.04 -4.18 -7.93
C THR A 293 -20.47 -3.66 -7.79
N THR A 294 -20.87 -3.36 -6.57
CA THR A 294 -22.16 -2.77 -6.24
C THR A 294 -21.99 -1.44 -5.53
N ALA A 295 -22.88 -0.49 -5.78
CA ALA A 295 -22.88 0.79 -5.08
C ALA A 295 -23.53 0.65 -3.69
N PHE A 296 -23.08 1.49 -2.74
CA PHE A 296 -23.71 1.64 -1.43
C PHE A 296 -23.75 3.10 -0.99
N SER A 297 -24.61 3.40 0.00
CA SER A 297 -24.65 4.68 0.69
C SER A 297 -24.33 4.50 2.18
N LEU A 298 -23.74 5.54 2.79
CA LEU A 298 -23.50 5.63 4.25
C LEU A 298 -24.67 6.26 4.97
#